data_ddb2c5762ff6d4ebb927e505ed87274b
#
_entry.id   ddb2c5762ff6d4ebb927e505ed87274b
#
_cell.length_a   1.000
_cell.length_b   1.000
_cell.length_c   1.000
_cell.angle_alpha   90.00
_cell.angle_beta   90.00
_cell.angle_gamma   90.00
#
_symmetry.space_group_name_H-M   'P 1'
#
loop_
_entity.id
_entity.type
_entity.pdbx_description
1 polymer ?
#
loop_
_entity_poly.entity_id
_entity_poly.type
_entity_poly.pdbx_seq_one_letter_code
_entity_poly.pdbx_strand_id
1 'polypeptide(L)'
;MEKRLYLAGGIMSRGEILAREEEYNKLQSLGLDFDIYSPVKNKSINDKSNVTEEENNKLSEKIVKADMERLWSSDLVIAEYQPYALGTISEIAILYMMKQFKDKLDEILKKSHSADEVMNEIVYLRNLCDKDVRIHSSDIRNTDIPEIGFKRSHSYNQFCLGLIEDVTKGKSIQDLNIIIKEVEKEYENNY
;
A
#
# COMPACT_ATOMS: atom_id res chain seq x y z
N MET A 1 -19.95 3.25 19.64
CA MET A 1 -18.80 2.54 19.05
C MET A 1 -17.72 3.57 18.79
N GLU A 2 -16.56 3.34 19.33
CA GLU A 2 -15.36 4.16 19.05
C GLU A 2 -15.11 4.19 17.54
N LYS A 3 -14.98 5.38 16.96
CA LYS A 3 -14.69 5.54 15.54
C LYS A 3 -13.19 5.44 15.29
N ARG A 4 -12.80 4.78 14.20
CA ARG A 4 -11.40 4.63 13.81
C ARG A 4 -11.03 5.68 12.79
N LEU A 5 -9.97 6.43 13.09
CA LEU A 5 -9.41 7.45 12.22
C LEU A 5 -8.03 7.07 11.75
N TYR A 6 -7.79 7.09 10.44
CA TYR A 6 -6.48 6.95 9.83
C TYR A 6 -5.95 8.32 9.42
N LEU A 7 -4.78 8.69 9.95
CA LEU A 7 -4.11 9.97 9.64
C LEU A 7 -2.93 9.72 8.72
N ALA A 8 -3.13 9.93 7.42
CA ALA A 8 -2.13 9.74 6.39
C ALA A 8 -1.31 11.01 6.10
N GLY A 9 -0.09 10.85 5.65
CA GLY A 9 0.76 11.95 5.21
C GLY A 9 2.22 11.57 5.16
N GLY A 10 3.05 12.45 4.57
CA GLY A 10 4.50 12.26 4.50
C GLY A 10 5.15 12.14 5.88
N ILE A 11 6.12 11.22 6.00
CA ILE A 11 6.90 10.97 7.23
C ILE A 11 8.41 10.82 6.96
N MET A 12 8.87 11.30 5.80
CA MET A 12 10.26 11.11 5.35
C MET A 12 11.21 12.16 5.90
N SER A 13 10.71 13.35 6.23
CA SER A 13 11.50 14.45 6.77
C SER A 13 11.08 14.79 8.19
N ARG A 14 11.98 15.46 8.94
CA ARG A 14 11.66 15.96 10.26
C ARG A 14 10.46 16.92 10.26
N GLY A 15 10.33 17.74 9.21
CA GLY A 15 9.21 18.68 9.08
C GLY A 15 7.88 17.95 8.94
N GLU A 16 7.84 16.90 8.12
CA GLU A 16 6.66 16.05 7.94
C GLU A 16 6.27 15.33 9.23
N ILE A 17 7.26 14.77 9.95
CA ILE A 17 7.03 14.11 11.25
C ILE A 17 6.38 15.08 12.23
N LEU A 18 6.93 16.31 12.36
CA LEU A 18 6.38 17.33 13.24
C LEU A 18 4.97 17.74 12.83
N ALA A 19 4.70 17.89 11.53
CA ALA A 19 3.36 18.17 11.03
C ALA A 19 2.35 17.08 11.40
N ARG A 20 2.72 15.79 11.22
CA ARG A 20 1.88 14.64 11.64
C ARG A 20 1.64 14.62 13.15
N GLU A 21 2.64 14.96 13.95
CA GLU A 21 2.49 15.03 15.40
C GLU A 21 1.56 16.18 15.82
N GLU A 22 1.65 17.34 15.16
CA GLU A 22 0.77 18.47 15.41
C GLU A 22 -0.69 18.13 15.04
N GLU A 23 -0.93 17.53 13.89
CA GLU A 23 -2.25 17.09 13.47
C GLU A 23 -2.85 16.06 14.42
N TYR A 24 -2.06 15.04 14.79
CA TYR A 24 -2.47 14.04 15.76
C TYR A 24 -2.90 14.69 17.09
N ASN A 25 -2.08 15.61 17.62
CA ASN A 25 -2.38 16.30 18.87
C ASN A 25 -3.62 17.19 18.78
N LYS A 26 -3.82 17.87 17.65
CA LYS A 26 -5.04 18.67 17.39
C LYS A 26 -6.29 17.78 17.40
N LEU A 27 -6.25 16.65 16.72
CA LEU A 27 -7.37 15.71 16.69
C LEU A 27 -7.67 15.12 18.07
N GLN A 28 -6.63 14.76 18.83
CA GLN A 28 -6.77 14.29 20.21
C GLN A 28 -7.39 15.36 21.14
N SER A 29 -7.02 16.63 20.94
CA SER A 29 -7.52 17.74 21.76
C SER A 29 -9.01 18.05 21.55
N LEU A 30 -9.64 17.50 20.50
CA LEU A 30 -11.07 17.64 20.31
C LEU A 30 -11.90 16.85 21.34
N GLY A 31 -11.28 15.93 22.07
CA GLY A 31 -11.97 15.11 23.08
C GLY A 31 -13.02 14.17 22.50
N LEU A 32 -12.95 13.88 21.19
CA LEU A 32 -13.82 12.95 20.51
C LEU A 32 -13.32 11.50 20.72
N ASP A 33 -14.27 10.56 20.76
CA ASP A 33 -13.99 9.13 20.94
C ASP A 33 -13.48 8.51 19.62
N PHE A 34 -12.21 8.82 19.28
CA PHE A 34 -11.52 8.29 18.11
C PHE A 34 -10.32 7.41 18.50
N ASP A 35 -10.26 6.19 17.94
CA ASP A 35 -9.01 5.42 17.84
C ASP A 35 -8.21 5.97 16.64
N ILE A 36 -7.26 6.87 16.92
CA ILE A 36 -6.47 7.54 15.88
C ILE A 36 -5.21 6.73 15.61
N TYR A 37 -5.11 6.15 14.40
CA TYR A 37 -3.88 5.58 13.89
C TYR A 37 -3.15 6.60 13.02
N SER A 38 -1.86 6.78 13.30
CA SER A 38 -0.94 7.54 12.46
C SER A 38 0.33 6.72 12.26
N PRO A 39 0.80 6.45 11.03
CA PRO A 39 2.01 5.69 10.77
C PRO A 39 3.23 6.21 11.54
N VAL A 40 3.37 7.54 11.70
CA VAL A 40 4.47 8.15 12.46
C VAL A 40 4.53 7.69 13.93
N LYS A 41 3.41 7.32 14.52
CA LYS A 41 3.34 6.80 15.90
C LYS A 41 3.64 5.31 16.01
N ASN A 42 3.64 4.59 14.90
CA ASN A 42 3.95 3.16 14.89
C ASN A 42 5.46 2.91 14.93
N LYS A 43 6.03 2.95 16.13
CA LYS A 43 7.47 2.75 16.35
C LYS A 43 7.95 1.36 15.92
N SER A 44 7.07 0.35 15.94
CA SER A 44 7.44 -1.04 15.59
C SER A 44 7.88 -1.21 14.13
N ILE A 45 7.47 -0.29 13.26
CA ILE A 45 7.82 -0.31 11.83
C ILE A 45 8.65 0.90 11.39
N ASN A 46 8.62 2.00 12.14
CA ASN A 46 9.32 3.24 11.77
C ASN A 46 10.65 3.45 12.51
N ASP A 47 10.85 2.83 13.67
CA ASP A 47 12.14 2.86 14.38
C ASP A 47 13.07 1.77 13.83
N LYS A 48 14.03 2.20 13.01
CA LYS A 48 15.02 1.31 12.36
C LYS A 48 16.36 1.25 13.11
N SER A 49 16.45 1.81 14.31
CA SER A 49 17.72 1.94 15.04
C SER A 49 18.36 0.59 15.42
N ASN A 50 17.54 -0.45 15.60
CA ASN A 50 17.99 -1.78 16.04
C ASN A 50 17.45 -2.92 15.14
N VAL A 51 17.13 -2.64 13.88
CA VAL A 51 16.57 -3.64 12.95
C VAL A 51 17.68 -4.59 12.49
N THR A 52 17.46 -5.88 12.64
CA THR A 52 18.33 -6.93 12.07
C THR A 52 18.16 -7.00 10.56
N GLU A 53 19.10 -7.65 9.86
CA GLU A 53 19.02 -7.85 8.41
C GLU A 53 17.76 -8.63 8.01
N GLU A 54 17.40 -9.67 8.75
CA GLU A 54 16.19 -10.46 8.51
C GLU A 54 14.91 -9.63 8.70
N GLU A 55 14.85 -8.81 9.74
CA GLU A 55 13.72 -7.92 9.98
C GLU A 55 13.61 -6.82 8.91
N ASN A 56 14.76 -6.29 8.44
CA ASN A 56 14.77 -5.31 7.37
C ASN A 56 14.27 -5.90 6.05
N ASN A 57 14.59 -7.16 5.75
CA ASN A 57 14.10 -7.86 4.56
C ASN A 57 12.57 -8.05 4.55
N LYS A 58 11.93 -8.08 5.72
CA LYS A 58 10.47 -8.21 5.87
C LYS A 58 9.77 -6.89 6.20
N LEU A 59 10.51 -5.78 6.20
CA LEU A 59 9.99 -4.50 6.69
C LEU A 59 8.91 -3.93 5.78
N SER A 60 9.06 -4.01 4.46
CA SER A 60 8.08 -3.55 3.48
C SER A 60 6.75 -4.27 3.64
N GLU A 61 6.78 -5.59 3.79
CA GLU A 61 5.59 -6.41 4.04
C GLU A 61 4.89 -6.01 5.35
N LYS A 62 5.66 -5.82 6.42
CA LYS A 62 5.12 -5.39 7.72
C LYS A 62 4.45 -4.01 7.65
N ILE A 63 5.06 -3.06 6.93
CA ILE A 63 4.52 -1.70 6.74
C ILE A 63 3.18 -1.78 6.02
N VAL A 64 3.16 -2.42 4.84
CA VAL A 64 1.94 -2.54 4.03
C VAL A 64 0.84 -3.23 4.81
N LYS A 65 1.14 -4.36 5.47
CA LYS A 65 0.14 -5.09 6.24
C LYS A 65 -0.47 -4.23 7.36
N ALA A 66 0.36 -3.53 8.13
CA ALA A 66 -0.11 -2.70 9.23
C ALA A 66 -0.94 -1.50 8.74
N ASP A 67 -0.46 -0.79 7.72
CA ASP A 67 -1.12 0.40 7.20
C ASP A 67 -2.41 0.03 6.46
N MET A 68 -2.41 -1.04 5.65
CA MET A 68 -3.59 -1.52 4.95
C MET A 68 -4.68 -2.03 5.89
N GLU A 69 -4.31 -2.77 6.96
CA GLU A 69 -5.27 -3.23 7.97
C GLU A 69 -5.98 -2.04 8.63
N ARG A 70 -5.23 -1.00 8.97
CA ARG A 70 -5.76 0.22 9.58
C ARG A 70 -6.57 1.07 8.60
N LEU A 71 -6.08 1.26 7.37
CA LEU A 71 -6.80 1.98 6.32
C LEU A 71 -8.13 1.32 6.01
N TRP A 72 -8.14 -0.01 5.84
CA TRP A 72 -9.35 -0.79 5.56
C TRP A 72 -10.38 -0.73 6.66
N SER A 73 -9.94 -0.73 7.92
CA SER A 73 -10.83 -0.73 9.09
C SER A 73 -11.26 0.66 9.56
N SER A 74 -10.76 1.74 8.95
CA SER A 74 -11.06 3.11 9.34
C SER A 74 -12.44 3.57 8.89
N ASP A 75 -13.12 4.32 9.77
CA ASP A 75 -14.38 5.02 9.45
C ASP A 75 -14.12 6.40 8.83
N LEU A 76 -12.96 7.00 9.15
CA LEU A 76 -12.55 8.30 8.66
C LEU A 76 -11.06 8.26 8.30
N VAL A 77 -10.73 8.81 7.14
CA VAL A 77 -9.36 9.02 6.70
C VAL A 77 -9.12 10.52 6.50
N ILE A 78 -8.07 11.03 7.14
CA ILE A 78 -7.58 12.40 6.94
C ILE A 78 -6.18 12.26 6.34
N ALA A 79 -5.95 12.86 5.16
CA ALA A 79 -4.70 12.72 4.43
C ALA A 79 -4.14 14.08 4.02
N GLU A 80 -2.88 14.34 4.38
CA GLU A 80 -2.15 15.46 3.79
C GLU A 80 -1.59 15.05 2.43
N TYR A 81 -2.12 15.65 1.37
CA TYR A 81 -1.59 15.45 0.03
C TYR A 81 -0.29 16.22 -0.19
N GLN A 82 0.77 15.52 -0.50
CA GLN A 82 2.04 16.09 -0.97
C GLN A 82 2.49 15.36 -2.24
N PRO A 83 2.92 16.07 -3.30
CA PRO A 83 3.26 15.46 -4.60
C PRO A 83 4.34 14.37 -4.53
N TYR A 84 5.17 14.39 -3.49
CA TYR A 84 6.28 13.45 -3.31
C TYR A 84 6.02 12.38 -2.23
N ALA A 85 4.89 12.45 -1.55
CA ALA A 85 4.49 11.46 -0.55
C ALA A 85 3.88 10.23 -1.25
N LEU A 86 4.73 9.39 -1.87
CA LEU A 86 4.29 8.24 -2.68
C LEU A 86 3.41 7.27 -1.89
N GLY A 87 3.70 7.04 -0.61
CA GLY A 87 2.87 6.22 0.28
C GLY A 87 1.45 6.78 0.35
N THR A 88 1.31 8.06 0.70
CA THR A 88 0.00 8.73 0.81
C THR A 88 -0.75 8.77 -0.52
N ILE A 89 -0.03 8.99 -1.64
CA ILE A 89 -0.65 8.94 -2.98
C ILE A 89 -1.18 7.53 -3.26
N SER A 90 -0.45 6.50 -2.91
CA SER A 90 -0.89 5.11 -3.04
C SER A 90 -2.11 4.81 -2.18
N GLU A 91 -2.14 5.28 -0.93
CA GLU A 91 -3.29 5.16 -0.02
C GLU A 91 -4.54 5.83 -0.59
N ILE A 92 -4.41 7.04 -1.14
CA ILE A 92 -5.51 7.75 -1.83
C ILE A 92 -6.01 6.96 -3.04
N ALA A 93 -5.12 6.37 -3.83
CA ALA A 93 -5.50 5.52 -4.96
C ALA A 93 -6.25 4.25 -4.51
N ILE A 94 -5.83 3.64 -3.41
CA ILE A 94 -6.51 2.50 -2.80
C ILE A 94 -7.91 2.89 -2.32
N LEU A 95 -8.07 4.03 -1.63
CA LEU A 95 -9.36 4.55 -1.20
C LEU A 95 -10.30 4.82 -2.39
N TYR A 96 -9.77 5.35 -3.49
CA TYR A 96 -10.53 5.50 -4.73
C TYR A 96 -11.04 4.15 -5.23
N MET A 97 -10.20 3.13 -5.28
CA MET A 97 -10.61 1.79 -5.69
C MET A 97 -11.63 1.18 -4.75
N MET A 98 -11.47 1.33 -3.42
CA MET A 98 -12.46 0.89 -2.44
C MET A 98 -13.84 1.52 -2.70
N LYS A 99 -13.87 2.83 -3.03
CA LYS A 99 -15.09 3.51 -3.42
C LYS A 99 -15.70 2.93 -4.70
N GLN A 100 -14.88 2.66 -5.73
CA GLN A 100 -15.36 2.05 -6.98
C GLN A 100 -15.97 0.65 -6.74
N PHE A 101 -15.33 -0.16 -5.87
CA PHE A 101 -15.87 -1.47 -5.49
C PHE A 101 -17.20 -1.34 -4.76
N LYS A 102 -17.31 -0.41 -3.80
CA LYS A 102 -18.56 -0.15 -3.09
C LYS A 102 -19.66 0.23 -4.08
N ASP A 103 -19.40 1.18 -4.98
CA ASP A 103 -20.39 1.63 -5.96
C ASP A 103 -20.83 0.46 -6.87
N LYS A 104 -19.93 -0.44 -7.25
CA LYS A 104 -20.25 -1.67 -8.00
C LYS A 104 -21.12 -2.65 -7.21
N LEU A 105 -20.78 -2.89 -5.95
CA LEU A 105 -21.59 -3.76 -5.08
C LEU A 105 -23.00 -3.18 -4.86
N ASP A 106 -23.11 -1.86 -4.65
CA ASP A 106 -24.40 -1.18 -4.52
C ASP A 106 -25.24 -1.32 -5.82
N GLU A 107 -24.60 -1.27 -6.99
CA GLU A 107 -25.25 -1.49 -8.28
C GLU A 107 -25.78 -2.92 -8.43
N ILE A 108 -24.97 -3.93 -8.07
CA ILE A 108 -25.35 -5.34 -8.07
C ILE A 108 -26.55 -5.57 -7.16
N LEU A 109 -26.48 -5.10 -5.92
CA LEU A 109 -27.56 -5.24 -4.93
C LEU A 109 -28.87 -4.59 -5.36
N LYS A 110 -28.81 -3.51 -6.15
CA LYS A 110 -30.00 -2.83 -6.68
C LYS A 110 -30.63 -3.54 -7.89
N LYS A 111 -29.83 -4.20 -8.71
CA LYS A 111 -30.26 -4.82 -9.99
C LYS A 111 -30.64 -6.29 -9.85
N SER A 112 -30.02 -7.00 -8.93
CA SER A 112 -30.22 -8.45 -8.78
C SER A 112 -31.51 -8.75 -8.04
N HIS A 113 -32.26 -9.72 -8.54
CA HIS A 113 -33.53 -10.14 -7.99
C HIS A 113 -33.44 -11.44 -7.20
N SER A 114 -32.32 -12.12 -7.23
CA SER A 114 -32.08 -13.37 -6.50
C SER A 114 -30.68 -13.44 -5.89
N ALA A 115 -30.50 -14.29 -4.87
CA ALA A 115 -29.21 -14.55 -4.26
C ALA A 115 -28.19 -15.14 -5.26
N ASP A 116 -28.66 -15.97 -6.19
CA ASP A 116 -27.81 -16.60 -7.20
C ASP A 116 -27.27 -15.56 -8.20
N GLU A 117 -28.09 -14.59 -8.62
CA GLU A 117 -27.62 -13.47 -9.45
C GLU A 117 -26.56 -12.63 -8.73
N VAL A 118 -26.77 -12.28 -7.46
CA VAL A 118 -25.78 -11.56 -6.65
C VAL A 118 -24.47 -12.35 -6.58
N MET A 119 -24.54 -13.66 -6.33
CA MET A 119 -23.38 -14.52 -6.24
C MET A 119 -22.61 -14.60 -7.57
N ASN A 120 -23.31 -14.72 -8.68
CA ASN A 120 -22.70 -14.78 -10.01
C ASN A 120 -21.94 -13.47 -10.35
N GLU A 121 -22.54 -12.32 -10.03
CA GLU A 121 -21.89 -11.02 -10.23
C GLU A 121 -20.67 -10.82 -9.32
N ILE A 122 -20.73 -11.27 -8.06
CA ILE A 122 -19.58 -11.25 -7.15
C ILE A 122 -18.43 -12.13 -7.69
N VAL A 123 -18.75 -13.34 -8.18
CA VAL A 123 -17.76 -14.23 -8.79
C VAL A 123 -17.15 -13.60 -10.04
N TYR A 124 -17.97 -12.96 -10.87
CA TYR A 124 -17.48 -12.21 -12.05
C TYR A 124 -16.51 -11.09 -11.64
N LEU A 125 -16.88 -10.25 -10.66
CA LEU A 125 -16.00 -9.18 -10.17
C LEU A 125 -14.68 -9.73 -9.59
N ARG A 126 -14.77 -10.82 -8.82
CA ARG A 126 -13.58 -11.48 -8.28
C ARG A 126 -12.61 -11.88 -9.39
N ASN A 127 -13.13 -12.52 -10.44
CA ASN A 127 -12.30 -12.96 -11.58
C ASN A 127 -11.75 -11.77 -12.38
N LEU A 128 -12.53 -10.69 -12.51
CA LEU A 128 -12.06 -9.46 -13.15
C LEU A 128 -10.90 -8.80 -12.40
N CYS A 129 -10.84 -8.96 -11.08
CA CYS A 129 -9.80 -8.39 -10.22
C CYS A 129 -8.56 -9.29 -10.10
N ASP A 130 -8.63 -10.56 -10.52
CA ASP A 130 -7.48 -11.47 -10.50
C ASP A 130 -6.59 -11.17 -11.71
N LYS A 131 -5.61 -10.29 -11.51
CA LYS A 131 -4.65 -9.87 -12.54
C LYS A 131 -3.30 -10.50 -12.30
N ASP A 132 -2.63 -10.93 -13.38
CA ASP A 132 -1.19 -11.16 -13.36
C ASP A 132 -0.49 -9.80 -13.47
N VAL A 133 0.26 -9.43 -12.44
CA VAL A 133 0.96 -8.13 -12.37
C VAL A 133 2.45 -8.37 -12.37
N ARG A 134 3.16 -7.74 -13.32
CA ARG A 134 4.62 -7.82 -13.47
C ARG A 134 5.18 -6.41 -13.54
N ILE A 135 6.18 -6.12 -12.73
CA ILE A 135 6.73 -4.77 -12.57
C ILE A 135 8.23 -4.79 -12.86
N HIS A 136 8.67 -3.82 -13.64
CA HIS A 136 10.09 -3.61 -13.90
C HIS A 136 10.50 -2.17 -13.59
N SER A 137 11.80 -1.95 -13.40
CA SER A 137 12.38 -0.62 -13.31
C SER A 137 13.52 -0.49 -14.31
N SER A 138 13.59 0.67 -14.97
CA SER A 138 14.69 1.05 -15.86
C SER A 138 15.59 2.12 -15.25
N ASP A 139 15.51 2.35 -13.93
CA ASP A 139 16.37 3.34 -13.28
C ASP A 139 17.82 2.83 -13.22
N ILE A 140 18.67 3.43 -14.08
CA ILE A 140 20.09 3.08 -14.20
C ILE A 140 20.93 3.40 -12.95
N ARG A 141 20.35 4.11 -11.97
CA ARG A 141 21.02 4.41 -10.70
C ARG A 141 20.92 3.27 -9.69
N ASN A 142 20.03 2.31 -9.92
CA ASN A 142 19.93 1.12 -9.10
C ASN A 142 21.12 0.20 -9.36
N THR A 143 21.69 -0.32 -8.28
CA THR A 143 22.82 -1.25 -8.32
C THR A 143 22.68 -2.26 -7.18
N ASP A 144 23.08 -3.50 -7.44
CA ASP A 144 23.19 -4.56 -6.45
C ASP A 144 24.48 -4.46 -5.62
N ILE A 145 25.35 -3.48 -5.94
CA ILE A 145 26.62 -3.29 -5.24
C ILE A 145 26.34 -2.56 -3.92
N PRO A 146 26.64 -3.16 -2.75
CA PRO A 146 26.51 -2.49 -1.47
C PRO A 146 27.42 -1.26 -1.37
N GLU A 147 26.86 -0.13 -0.96
CA GLU A 147 27.63 1.07 -0.69
C GLU A 147 28.15 1.11 0.75
N ILE A 148 29.38 1.60 0.93
CA ILE A 148 30.03 1.70 2.23
C ILE A 148 29.71 3.03 2.90
N GLY A 149 29.36 2.99 4.19
CA GLY A 149 29.12 4.16 5.01
C GLY A 149 27.72 4.76 4.84
N PHE A 150 27.61 6.09 4.85
CA PHE A 150 26.35 6.81 4.74
C PHE A 150 25.87 7.03 3.29
N LYS A 151 26.65 6.62 2.33
CA LYS A 151 26.30 6.73 0.91
C LYS A 151 25.39 5.56 0.57
N ARG A 152 24.18 5.88 0.19
CA ARG A 152 23.23 4.89 -0.36
C ARG A 152 22.76 5.37 -1.71
N SER A 153 22.74 4.47 -2.65
CA SER A 153 22.09 4.68 -3.92
C SER A 153 20.57 4.86 -3.70
N HIS A 154 19.86 5.03 -4.75
CA HIS A 154 18.41 5.22 -4.69
C HIS A 154 17.70 4.10 -3.90
N SER A 155 16.86 4.47 -2.94
CA SER A 155 16.00 3.52 -2.23
C SER A 155 14.54 3.73 -2.60
N TYR A 156 13.82 2.62 -2.81
CA TYR A 156 12.36 2.67 -3.01
C TYR A 156 11.63 3.10 -1.73
N ASN A 157 10.49 3.77 -1.91
CA ASN A 157 9.56 3.95 -0.81
C ASN A 157 9.08 2.57 -0.32
N GLN A 158 9.21 2.28 0.97
CA GLN A 158 8.94 0.96 1.54
C GLN A 158 7.47 0.54 1.42
N PHE A 159 6.53 1.48 1.52
CA PHE A 159 5.12 1.19 1.32
C PHE A 159 4.86 0.79 -0.14
N CYS A 160 5.38 1.56 -1.10
CA CYS A 160 5.25 1.21 -2.52
C CYS A 160 5.92 -0.12 -2.85
N LEU A 161 7.09 -0.40 -2.29
CA LEU A 161 7.77 -1.68 -2.49
C LEU A 161 6.94 -2.84 -1.96
N GLY A 162 6.37 -2.72 -0.75
CA GLY A 162 5.50 -3.75 -0.20
C GLY A 162 4.23 -3.97 -1.03
N LEU A 163 3.61 -2.91 -1.59
CA LEU A 163 2.49 -3.05 -2.53
C LEU A 163 2.92 -3.80 -3.80
N ILE A 164 4.12 -3.51 -4.32
CA ILE A 164 4.68 -4.19 -5.50
C ILE A 164 4.90 -5.68 -5.19
N GLU A 165 5.49 -6.01 -4.06
CA GLU A 165 5.73 -7.39 -3.63
C GLU A 165 4.42 -8.18 -3.51
N ASP A 166 3.38 -7.57 -2.91
CA ASP A 166 2.07 -8.21 -2.74
C ASP A 166 1.38 -8.46 -4.11
N VAL A 167 1.23 -7.42 -4.95
CA VAL A 167 0.53 -7.57 -6.24
C VAL A 167 1.27 -8.46 -7.23
N THR A 168 2.61 -8.57 -7.12
CA THR A 168 3.43 -9.46 -7.95
C THR A 168 3.60 -10.87 -7.36
N LYS A 169 2.92 -11.16 -6.24
CA LYS A 169 3.02 -12.44 -5.51
C LYS A 169 4.48 -12.79 -5.13
N GLY A 170 5.22 -11.77 -4.67
CA GLY A 170 6.62 -11.90 -4.23
C GLY A 170 7.67 -11.85 -5.33
N LYS A 171 7.28 -11.69 -6.61
CA LYS A 171 8.27 -11.51 -7.69
C LYS A 171 8.97 -10.16 -7.64
N SER A 172 8.37 -9.16 -6.98
CA SER A 172 8.91 -7.82 -6.79
C SER A 172 9.22 -7.10 -8.12
N ILE A 173 10.27 -6.29 -8.15
CA ILE A 173 10.74 -5.60 -9.35
C ILE A 173 11.73 -6.49 -10.08
N GLN A 174 11.45 -6.81 -11.34
CA GLN A 174 12.26 -7.69 -12.17
C GLN A 174 12.93 -6.92 -13.33
N ASP A 175 13.94 -7.53 -13.95
CA ASP A 175 14.45 -7.06 -15.24
C ASP A 175 13.41 -7.32 -16.35
N LEU A 176 13.23 -6.35 -17.26
CA LEU A 176 12.25 -6.46 -18.35
C LEU A 176 12.49 -7.68 -19.24
N ASN A 177 13.76 -8.04 -19.50
CA ASN A 177 14.07 -9.19 -20.36
C ASN A 177 13.70 -10.52 -19.66
N ILE A 178 13.74 -10.57 -18.33
CA ILE A 178 13.25 -11.73 -17.56
C ILE A 178 11.74 -11.84 -17.73
N ILE A 179 11.01 -10.74 -17.54
CA ILE A 179 9.55 -10.70 -17.72
C ILE A 179 9.17 -11.15 -19.13
N ILE A 180 9.83 -10.62 -20.17
CA ILE A 180 9.56 -11.00 -21.58
C ILE A 180 9.74 -12.50 -21.80
N LYS A 181 10.84 -13.09 -21.32
CA LYS A 181 11.11 -14.52 -21.46
C LYS A 181 10.07 -15.39 -20.73
N GLU A 182 9.63 -14.95 -19.55
CA GLU A 182 8.56 -15.65 -18.80
C GLU A 182 7.25 -15.60 -19.59
N VAL A 183 6.87 -14.44 -20.12
CA VAL A 183 5.66 -14.27 -20.95
C VAL A 183 5.72 -15.14 -22.20
N GLU A 184 6.81 -15.10 -22.97
CA GLU A 184 7.01 -15.95 -24.14
C GLU A 184 6.78 -17.43 -23.80
N LYS A 185 7.47 -17.93 -22.75
CA LYS A 185 7.36 -19.33 -22.33
C LYS A 185 5.95 -19.73 -21.90
N GLU A 186 5.22 -18.83 -21.23
CA GLU A 186 3.86 -19.10 -20.74
C GLU A 186 2.85 -19.14 -21.90
N TYR A 187 3.03 -18.29 -22.91
CA TYR A 187 2.12 -18.22 -24.06
C TYR A 187 2.45 -19.26 -25.15
N GLU A 188 3.71 -19.64 -25.34
CA GLU A 188 4.09 -20.73 -26.24
C GLU A 188 3.55 -22.10 -25.79
N ASN A 189 3.41 -22.34 -24.49
CA ASN A 189 2.87 -23.58 -23.94
C ASN A 189 1.33 -23.66 -24.00
N ASN A 190 0.64 -22.59 -24.40
CA ASN A 190 -0.82 -22.52 -24.49
C ASN A 190 -1.34 -22.62 -25.94
N TYR A 191 -0.46 -22.86 -26.92
CA TYR A 191 -0.74 -23.15 -28.33
C TYR A 191 -0.15 -24.51 -28.73
#